data_3a0b990c236eb85c111fcb7439ce9542
#
_entry.id   3a0b990c236eb85c111fcb7439ce9542
#
_cell.length_a   1.000
_cell.length_b   1.000
_cell.length_c   1.000
_cell.angle_alpha   90.00
_cell.angle_beta   90.00
_cell.angle_gamma   90.00
#
_symmetry.space_group_name_H-M   'P 1'
#
loop_
_entity.id
_entity.type
_entity.pdbx_description
1 polymer ?
#
loop_
_entity_poly.entity_id
_entity_poly.type
_entity_poly.pdbx_seq_one_letter_code
_entity_poly.pdbx_strand_id
1 'polypeptide(L)'
;MPKLQSPMSNSNVFCPFRRKNVALTPEEYVRQNFLRQLVEQHHYPASLIAVEKALPPIQQTSGNTHRKRADAIVYSSSMLPLMIIEFKADSVPLTRKTLDQIAVYNTQLNVPYLVLHNGRETVIARVQDSQITFLDQLPEWNQLSH
;
A
#
# COMPACT_ATOMS: atom_id res chain seq x y z
N MET A 1 -3.96 -13.80 11.85
CA MET A 1 -2.54 -13.91 11.46
C MET A 1 -1.65 -13.49 12.62
N PRO A 2 -0.72 -14.32 13.03
CA PRO A 2 0.22 -13.90 14.07
C PRO A 2 1.16 -12.80 13.57
N LYS A 3 1.63 -11.99 14.51
CA LYS A 3 2.61 -10.96 14.20
C LYS A 3 3.94 -11.62 13.83
N LEU A 4 4.59 -11.14 12.78
CA LEU A 4 5.89 -11.64 12.38
C LEU A 4 6.97 -11.21 13.36
N GLN A 5 7.96 -12.07 13.56
CA GLN A 5 9.17 -11.72 14.27
C GLN A 5 10.10 -10.93 13.35
N SER A 6 11.10 -10.25 13.93
CA SER A 6 12.08 -9.51 13.14
C SER A 6 12.78 -10.43 12.15
N PRO A 7 13.11 -9.91 10.94
CA PRO A 7 13.74 -10.73 9.93
C PRO A 7 15.12 -11.23 10.34
N MET A 8 15.40 -12.48 10.02
CA MET A 8 16.70 -13.08 10.17
C MET A 8 17.28 -13.37 8.78
N SER A 9 18.60 -13.43 8.70
CA SER A 9 19.29 -13.73 7.46
C SER A 9 18.77 -15.03 6.85
N ASN A 10 18.42 -15.02 5.55
CA ASN A 10 17.96 -16.19 4.79
C ASN A 10 16.64 -16.82 5.28
N SER A 11 15.86 -16.10 6.05
CA SER A 11 14.55 -16.59 6.46
C SER A 11 13.53 -16.46 5.33
N ASN A 12 12.62 -17.43 5.26
CA ASN A 12 11.43 -17.36 4.41
C ASN A 12 10.19 -17.31 5.28
N VAL A 13 9.14 -16.71 4.76
CA VAL A 13 7.87 -16.59 5.46
C VAL A 13 6.72 -16.79 4.47
N PHE A 14 5.64 -17.40 4.93
CA PHE A 14 4.45 -17.52 4.11
C PHE A 14 3.73 -16.17 4.04
N CYS A 15 3.42 -15.73 2.82
CA CYS A 15 2.63 -14.53 2.60
C CYS A 15 1.17 -14.94 2.38
N PRO A 16 0.26 -14.60 3.31
CA PRO A 16 -1.15 -15.01 3.18
C PRO A 16 -1.86 -14.30 2.01
N PHE A 17 -1.32 -13.17 1.55
CA PHE A 17 -1.92 -12.40 0.45
C PHE A 17 -1.52 -12.96 -0.91
N ARG A 18 -0.27 -13.43 -1.04
CA ARG A 18 0.24 -14.06 -2.28
C ARG A 18 0.10 -15.57 -2.26
N ARG A 19 -0.20 -16.14 -1.09
CA ARG A 19 -0.35 -17.59 -0.86
C ARG A 19 0.87 -18.39 -1.30
N LYS A 20 2.05 -17.88 -0.96
CA LYS A 20 3.32 -18.54 -1.24
C LYS A 20 4.37 -18.11 -0.23
N ASN A 21 5.43 -18.89 -0.14
CA ASN A 21 6.58 -18.51 0.68
C ASN A 21 7.41 -17.47 -0.06
N VAL A 22 7.84 -16.45 0.69
CA VAL A 22 8.65 -15.35 0.17
C VAL A 22 9.82 -15.11 1.11
N ALA A 23 10.89 -14.51 0.60
CA ALA A 23 12.02 -14.13 1.45
C ALA A 23 11.56 -13.07 2.45
N LEU A 24 11.93 -13.25 3.72
CA LEU A 24 11.60 -12.29 4.78
C LEU A 24 12.64 -11.18 4.81
N THR A 25 12.53 -10.25 3.86
CA THR A 25 13.34 -9.03 3.81
C THR A 25 12.82 -8.01 4.81
N PRO A 26 13.60 -6.97 5.16
CA PRO A 26 13.08 -5.88 5.99
C PRO A 26 11.81 -5.24 5.44
N GLU A 27 11.71 -5.07 4.13
CA GLU A 27 10.50 -4.52 3.51
C GLU A 27 9.32 -5.48 3.61
N GLU A 28 9.55 -6.79 3.43
CA GLU A 28 8.50 -7.79 3.56
C GLU A 28 7.97 -7.87 4.99
N TYR A 29 8.87 -7.75 5.97
CA TYR A 29 8.51 -7.71 7.38
C TYR A 29 7.58 -6.52 7.65
N VAL A 30 7.93 -5.33 7.17
CA VAL A 30 7.10 -4.13 7.33
C VAL A 30 5.75 -4.32 6.64
N ARG A 31 5.76 -4.82 5.41
CA ARG A 31 4.53 -5.01 4.61
C ARG A 31 3.56 -5.96 5.29
N GLN A 32 4.02 -7.15 5.66
CA GLN A 32 3.11 -8.15 6.21
C GLN A 32 2.53 -7.72 7.57
N ASN A 33 3.33 -7.07 8.41
CA ASN A 33 2.85 -6.58 9.69
C ASN A 33 1.79 -5.49 9.52
N PHE A 34 1.99 -4.58 8.56
CA PHE A 34 1.03 -3.53 8.29
C PHE A 34 -0.28 -4.09 7.72
N LEU A 35 -0.18 -4.99 6.74
CA LEU A 35 -1.37 -5.59 6.14
C LEU A 35 -2.14 -6.44 7.15
N ARG A 36 -1.45 -7.14 8.03
CA ARG A 36 -2.08 -7.85 9.13
C ARG A 36 -2.87 -6.89 10.03
N GLN A 37 -2.31 -5.73 10.32
CA GLN A 37 -3.00 -4.70 11.10
C GLN A 37 -4.27 -4.21 10.41
N LEU A 38 -4.22 -3.99 9.09
CA LEU A 38 -5.42 -3.61 8.34
C LEU A 38 -6.54 -4.65 8.49
N VAL A 39 -6.19 -5.92 8.40
CA VAL A 39 -7.17 -7.00 8.47
C VAL A 39 -7.70 -7.16 9.90
N GLU A 40 -6.81 -7.22 10.89
CA GLU A 40 -7.20 -7.55 12.27
C GLU A 40 -7.75 -6.37 13.05
N GLN A 41 -7.22 -5.17 12.84
CA GLN A 41 -7.59 -3.99 13.61
C GLN A 41 -8.56 -3.06 12.89
N HIS A 42 -8.47 -2.98 11.56
CA HIS A 42 -9.30 -2.07 10.77
C HIS A 42 -10.34 -2.79 9.92
N HIS A 43 -10.41 -4.11 10.03
CA HIS A 43 -11.46 -4.97 9.46
C HIS A 43 -11.48 -5.02 7.92
N TYR A 44 -10.35 -4.76 7.29
CA TYR A 44 -10.25 -4.88 5.84
C TYR A 44 -10.31 -6.36 5.44
N PRO A 45 -11.12 -6.70 4.42
CA PRO A 45 -11.14 -8.09 3.94
C PRO A 45 -9.80 -8.47 3.31
N ALA A 46 -9.18 -9.53 3.80
CA ALA A 46 -7.89 -9.99 3.25
C ALA A 46 -8.00 -10.33 1.76
N SER A 47 -9.15 -10.82 1.31
CA SER A 47 -9.37 -11.20 -0.09
C SER A 47 -9.40 -10.00 -1.03
N LEU A 48 -9.54 -8.78 -0.51
CA LEU A 48 -9.55 -7.56 -1.31
C LEU A 48 -8.21 -6.82 -1.29
N ILE A 49 -7.18 -7.42 -0.71
CA ILE A 49 -5.83 -6.87 -0.68
C ILE A 49 -4.94 -7.65 -1.64
N ALA A 50 -4.41 -6.96 -2.64
CA ALA A 50 -3.45 -7.55 -3.59
C ALA A 50 -2.06 -6.98 -3.33
N VAL A 51 -1.04 -7.85 -3.40
CA VAL A 51 0.36 -7.49 -3.12
C VAL A 51 1.17 -7.59 -4.39
N GLU A 52 2.04 -6.61 -4.61
CA GLU A 52 2.89 -6.53 -5.80
C GLU A 52 2.09 -6.55 -7.11
N LYS A 53 1.00 -5.80 -7.12
CA LYS A 53 0.09 -5.75 -8.27
C LYS A 53 0.55 -4.70 -9.28
N ALA A 54 0.64 -5.09 -10.55
CA ALA A 54 0.94 -4.15 -11.62
C ALA A 54 -0.20 -3.15 -11.77
N LEU A 55 0.14 -1.86 -11.82
CA LEU A 55 -0.81 -0.79 -12.09
C LEU A 55 -1.00 -0.65 -13.59
N PRO A 56 -2.13 -0.07 -14.04
CA PRO A 56 -2.29 0.26 -15.45
C PRO A 56 -1.16 1.17 -15.93
N PRO A 57 -0.74 1.07 -17.21
CA PRO A 57 0.29 1.96 -17.73
C PRO A 57 -0.16 3.40 -17.70
N ILE A 58 0.75 4.32 -17.37
CA ILE A 58 0.48 5.76 -17.39
C ILE A 58 1.42 6.44 -18.38
N GLN A 59 0.96 7.57 -18.92
CA GLN A 59 1.76 8.40 -19.83
C GLN A 59 2.66 9.32 -19.02
N GLN A 60 3.96 9.29 -19.28
CA GLN A 60 4.91 10.19 -18.64
C GLN A 60 5.08 11.47 -19.46
N THR A 61 5.63 12.51 -18.82
CA THR A 61 5.90 13.78 -19.48
C THR A 61 6.90 13.66 -20.65
N SER A 62 7.73 12.61 -20.62
CA SER A 62 8.66 12.32 -21.72
C SER A 62 7.99 11.70 -22.95
N GLY A 63 6.68 11.48 -22.91
CA GLY A 63 5.95 10.82 -23.99
C GLY A 63 5.96 9.30 -23.92
N ASN A 64 6.73 8.71 -23.02
CA ASN A 64 6.78 7.26 -22.84
C ASN A 64 5.67 6.80 -21.89
N THR A 65 5.17 5.58 -22.12
CA THR A 65 4.29 4.94 -21.16
C THR A 65 5.13 4.24 -20.09
N HIS A 66 4.62 4.23 -18.87
CA HIS A 66 5.28 3.61 -17.74
C HIS A 66 4.28 2.78 -16.96
N ARG A 67 4.70 1.56 -16.58
CA ARG A 67 3.89 0.69 -15.74
C ARG A 67 4.64 0.43 -14.44
N LYS A 68 4.06 0.84 -13.32
CA LYS A 68 4.61 0.63 -12.00
C LYS A 68 3.87 -0.51 -11.31
N ARG A 69 4.58 -1.23 -10.45
CA ARG A 69 3.99 -2.24 -9.58
C ARG A 69 3.74 -1.60 -8.21
N ALA A 70 2.49 -1.64 -7.75
CA ALA A 70 2.17 -1.17 -6.41
C ALA A 70 2.54 -2.25 -5.38
N ASP A 71 3.06 -1.82 -4.24
CA ASP A 71 3.40 -2.76 -3.16
C ASP A 71 2.16 -3.44 -2.61
N ALA A 72 1.06 -2.70 -2.46
CA ALA A 72 -0.24 -3.29 -2.14
C ALA A 72 -1.36 -2.39 -2.66
N ILE A 73 -2.47 -3.00 -3.03
CA ILE A 73 -3.69 -2.30 -3.42
C ILE A 73 -4.85 -2.92 -2.66
N VAL A 74 -5.70 -2.06 -2.08
CA VAL A 74 -6.96 -2.48 -1.50
C VAL A 74 -8.07 -2.17 -2.49
N TYR A 75 -8.90 -3.17 -2.80
CA TYR A 75 -10.01 -3.03 -3.74
C TYR A 75 -11.33 -2.92 -2.99
N SER A 76 -12.30 -2.28 -3.63
CA SER A 76 -13.69 -2.29 -3.18
C SER A 76 -14.34 -3.65 -3.45
N SER A 77 -15.53 -3.86 -2.91
CA SER A 77 -16.30 -5.06 -3.20
C SER A 77 -16.66 -5.18 -4.68
N SER A 78 -16.72 -4.07 -5.41
CA SER A 78 -16.92 -4.06 -6.86
C SER A 78 -15.61 -4.11 -7.65
N MET A 79 -14.49 -4.39 -6.98
CA MET A 79 -13.16 -4.54 -7.58
C MET A 79 -12.58 -3.26 -8.19
N LEU A 80 -12.93 -2.11 -7.63
CA LEU A 80 -12.31 -0.84 -7.97
C LEU A 80 -11.20 -0.53 -6.97
N PRO A 81 -10.05 0.00 -7.39
CA PRO A 81 -8.99 0.36 -6.44
C PRO A 81 -9.46 1.45 -5.49
N LEU A 82 -9.34 1.20 -4.18
CA LEU A 82 -9.69 2.15 -3.13
C LEU A 82 -8.44 2.80 -2.52
N MET A 83 -7.36 2.05 -2.40
CA MET A 83 -6.18 2.49 -1.68
C MET A 83 -4.94 1.89 -2.31
N ILE A 84 -3.93 2.72 -2.55
CA ILE A 84 -2.60 2.28 -2.93
C ILE A 84 -1.69 2.46 -1.73
N ILE A 85 -0.94 1.42 -1.39
CA ILE A 85 -0.01 1.43 -0.25
C ILE A 85 1.39 1.18 -0.77
N GLU A 86 2.33 2.08 -0.41
CA GLU A 86 3.75 1.91 -0.68
C GLU A 86 4.50 1.71 0.62
N PHE A 87 5.39 0.73 0.63
CA PHE A 87 6.20 0.41 1.80
C PHE A 87 7.64 0.81 1.55
N LYS A 88 8.27 1.37 2.58
CA LYS A 88 9.69 1.69 2.58
C LYS A 88 10.34 1.00 3.77
N ALA A 89 11.65 0.77 3.69
CA ALA A 89 12.41 0.27 4.84
C ALA A 89 12.36 1.31 5.97
N ASP A 90 12.51 0.86 7.22
CA ASP A 90 12.40 1.74 8.37
C ASP A 90 13.49 2.81 8.43
N SER A 91 14.60 2.59 7.74
CA SER A 91 15.69 3.57 7.61
C SER A 91 15.36 4.69 6.61
N VAL A 92 14.30 4.54 5.81
CA VAL A 92 13.94 5.51 4.77
C VAL A 92 12.91 6.47 5.34
N PRO A 93 13.23 7.78 5.45
CA PRO A 93 12.24 8.74 5.91
C PRO A 93 11.14 8.94 4.88
N LEU A 94 9.91 9.14 5.36
CA LEU A 94 8.79 9.46 4.50
C LEU A 94 8.81 10.96 4.20
N THR A 95 9.11 11.30 2.96
CA THR A 95 9.23 12.69 2.54
C THR A 95 8.11 13.05 1.59
N ARG A 96 7.93 14.36 1.40
CA ARG A 96 6.97 14.86 0.41
C ARG A 96 7.28 14.34 -0.99
N LYS A 97 8.56 14.19 -1.32
CA LYS A 97 8.98 13.66 -2.63
C LYS A 97 8.44 12.23 -2.84
N THR A 98 8.48 11.40 -1.80
CA THR A 98 7.94 10.04 -1.89
C THR A 98 6.44 10.07 -2.13
N LEU A 99 5.72 10.95 -1.42
CA LEU A 99 4.28 11.10 -1.59
C LEU A 99 3.95 11.62 -2.99
N ASP A 100 4.71 12.59 -3.49
CA ASP A 100 4.49 13.15 -4.82
C ASP A 100 4.64 12.08 -5.91
N GLN A 101 5.55 11.13 -5.75
CA GLN A 101 5.72 10.03 -6.70
C GLN A 101 4.46 9.16 -6.79
N ILE A 102 3.80 8.93 -5.67
CA ILE A 102 2.55 8.16 -5.65
C ILE A 102 1.41 9.01 -6.22
N ALA A 103 1.39 10.29 -5.91
CA ALA A 103 0.33 11.19 -6.37
C ALA A 103 0.28 11.28 -7.89
N VAL A 104 1.43 11.17 -8.58
CA VAL A 104 1.46 11.14 -10.05
C VAL A 104 0.60 10.00 -10.60
N TYR A 105 0.71 8.80 -10.00
CA TYR A 105 -0.15 7.69 -10.41
C TYR A 105 -1.62 7.98 -10.15
N ASN A 106 -1.90 8.61 -9.01
CA ASN A 106 -3.29 8.85 -8.64
C ASN A 106 -4.02 9.81 -9.59
N THR A 107 -3.32 10.77 -10.18
CA THR A 107 -3.95 11.69 -11.14
C THR A 107 -4.52 10.95 -12.36
N GLN A 108 -3.97 9.78 -12.69
CA GLN A 108 -4.42 8.98 -13.82
C GLN A 108 -5.34 7.81 -13.41
N LEU A 109 -5.15 7.27 -12.21
CA LEU A 109 -5.90 6.11 -11.73
C LEU A 109 -7.09 6.47 -10.88
N ASN A 110 -7.12 7.69 -10.33
CA ASN A 110 -8.22 8.22 -9.52
C ASN A 110 -8.54 7.34 -8.31
N VAL A 111 -7.50 6.95 -7.57
CA VAL A 111 -7.64 6.14 -6.35
C VAL A 111 -7.84 7.07 -5.16
N PRO A 112 -8.87 6.87 -4.33
CA PRO A 112 -9.20 7.85 -3.27
C PRO A 112 -8.23 7.89 -2.10
N TYR A 113 -7.45 6.83 -1.84
CA TYR A 113 -6.54 6.81 -0.70
C TYR A 113 -5.14 6.42 -1.12
N LEU A 114 -4.15 7.14 -0.61
CA LEU A 114 -2.73 6.86 -0.79
C LEU A 114 -2.09 6.71 0.58
N VAL A 115 -1.33 5.63 0.79
CA VAL A 115 -0.68 5.37 2.07
C VAL A 115 0.79 5.08 1.84
N LEU A 116 1.64 5.72 2.65
CA LEU A 116 3.06 5.43 2.76
C LEU A 116 3.35 4.92 4.16
N HIS A 117 4.11 3.85 4.28
CA HIS A 117 4.45 3.28 5.57
C HIS A 117 5.87 2.73 5.54
N ASN A 118 6.64 3.00 6.61
CA ASN A 118 8.02 2.53 6.71
C ASN A 118 8.31 1.71 7.97
N GLY A 119 7.27 1.24 8.65
CA GLY A 119 7.42 0.47 9.90
C GLY A 119 7.38 1.34 11.16
N ARG A 120 7.64 2.64 11.03
CA ARG A 120 7.63 3.60 12.15
C ARG A 120 6.59 4.68 11.97
N GLU A 121 6.46 5.17 10.75
CA GLU A 121 5.59 6.29 10.40
C GLU A 121 4.63 5.86 9.32
N THR A 122 3.44 6.45 9.32
CA THR A 122 2.43 6.24 8.30
C THR A 122 1.92 7.60 7.83
N VAL A 123 1.93 7.82 6.53
CA VAL A 123 1.32 9.00 5.92
C VAL A 123 0.09 8.51 5.16
N ILE A 124 -1.06 9.09 5.46
CA ILE A 124 -2.34 8.70 4.86
C ILE A 124 -2.92 9.93 4.19
N ALA A 125 -3.13 9.84 2.89
CA ALA A 125 -3.71 10.93 2.11
C ALA A 125 -5.03 10.47 1.49
N ARG A 126 -6.05 11.32 1.62
CA ARG A 126 -7.31 11.16 0.91
C ARG A 126 -7.33 12.14 -0.26
N VAL A 127 -7.66 11.64 -1.43
CA VAL A 127 -7.72 12.44 -2.65
C VAL A 127 -9.18 12.52 -3.10
N GLN A 128 -9.70 13.73 -3.20
CA GLN A 128 -11.07 13.96 -3.61
C GLN A 128 -11.13 15.28 -4.38
N ASP A 129 -11.71 15.26 -5.58
CA ASP A 129 -11.86 16.45 -6.43
C ASP A 129 -10.54 17.20 -6.62
N SER A 130 -9.48 16.46 -6.89
CA SER A 130 -8.11 16.96 -7.09
C SER A 130 -7.50 17.63 -5.86
N GLN A 131 -8.11 17.47 -4.68
CA GLN A 131 -7.59 17.97 -3.42
C GLN A 131 -7.08 16.83 -2.57
N ILE A 132 -5.97 17.07 -1.87
CA ILE A 132 -5.34 16.08 -0.99
C ILE A 132 -5.56 16.54 0.45
N THR A 133 -6.11 15.64 1.26
CA THR A 133 -6.29 15.84 2.69
C THR A 133 -5.50 14.76 3.42
N PHE A 134 -4.68 15.14 4.40
CA PHE A 134 -3.95 14.17 5.20
C PHE A 134 -4.79 13.75 6.40
N LEU A 135 -4.78 12.45 6.68
CA LEU A 135 -5.53 11.87 7.78
C LEU A 135 -4.59 11.47 8.90
N ASP A 136 -5.05 11.60 10.15
CA ASP A 136 -4.27 11.22 11.33
C ASP A 136 -4.34 9.72 11.61
N GLN A 137 -5.38 9.05 11.11
CA GLN A 137 -5.61 7.63 11.37
C GLN A 137 -6.07 6.93 10.11
N LEU A 138 -5.75 5.64 10.02
CA LEU A 138 -6.28 4.79 8.96
C LEU A 138 -7.79 4.68 9.11
N PRO A 139 -8.55 4.87 8.02
CA PRO A 139 -9.99 4.67 8.07
C PRO A 139 -10.32 3.21 8.30
N GLU A 140 -11.39 2.95 9.06
CA GLU A 140 -11.94 1.61 9.18
C GLU A 140 -12.57 1.19 7.86
N TRP A 141 -12.62 -0.12 7.62
CA TRP A 141 -13.18 -0.63 6.36
C TRP A 141 -14.57 -0.04 6.04
N ASN A 142 -15.44 0.05 7.05
CA ASN A 142 -16.78 0.57 6.85
C ASN A 142 -16.84 2.09 6.59
N GLN A 143 -15.73 2.80 6.81
CA GLN A 143 -15.64 4.23 6.52
C GLN A 143 -15.17 4.51 5.10
N LEU A 144 -14.68 3.51 4.39
CA LEU A 144 -14.24 3.67 3.00
C LEU A 144 -15.47 3.72 2.07
N SER A 145 -15.41 4.58 1.07
CA SER A 145 -16.45 4.63 0.04
C SER A 145 -16.29 3.43 -0.91
N HIS A 146 -17.33 2.65 -1.07
CA HIS A 146 -17.33 1.45 -1.90
C HIS A 146 -18.07 1.64 -3.19
#